data_ccfe4afc533350f14a0b88e54c2e896e
#
_entry.id   ccfe4afc533350f14a0b88e54c2e896e
#
_cell.length_a   1.000
_cell.length_b   1.000
_cell.length_c   1.000
_cell.angle_alpha   90.00
_cell.angle_beta   90.00
_cell.angle_gamma   90.00
#
_symmetry.space_group_name_H-M   'P 1'
#
loop_
_entity.id
_entity.type
_entity.pdbx_description
1 polymer ?
#
loop_
_entity_poly.entity_id
_entity_poly.type
_entity_poly.pdbx_seq_one_letter_code
_entity_poly.pdbx_strand_id
1 'polypeptide(L)'
;MHDKTNPLGVDAVGEQMYELISDLYPICRSITGNGVRQTLERIMQEIPLTVHEVPSGTRVFDWVVPREWNINDAYVITPTGEKIAEFTKHNLHILNYSAPVHQKLTL
;
A
#
# COMPACT_ATOMS: atom_id res chain seq x y z
N MET A 1 -34.17 -26.10 -5.49
CA MET A 1 -34.59 -24.78 -5.96
C MET A 1 -33.38 -23.96 -6.29
N HIS A 2 -33.06 -23.81 -7.57
CA HIS A 2 -31.95 -22.94 -7.93
C HIS A 2 -32.42 -21.50 -7.87
N ASP A 3 -31.78 -20.72 -6.98
CA ASP A 3 -31.95 -19.27 -6.97
C ASP A 3 -31.36 -18.71 -8.26
N LYS A 4 -32.24 -18.23 -9.15
CA LYS A 4 -31.87 -17.64 -10.44
C LYS A 4 -31.32 -16.21 -10.30
N THR A 5 -31.13 -15.71 -9.10
CA THR A 5 -30.77 -14.31 -8.81
C THR A 5 -29.28 -14.08 -8.58
N ASN A 6 -28.46 -15.14 -8.53
CA ASN A 6 -27.00 -14.99 -8.36
C ASN A 6 -26.22 -15.80 -9.37
N PRO A 7 -25.98 -15.27 -10.60
CA PRO A 7 -25.27 -15.98 -11.67
C PRO A 7 -23.80 -16.30 -11.35
N LEU A 8 -23.21 -15.70 -10.30
CA LEU A 8 -21.82 -15.95 -9.90
C LEU A 8 -21.67 -16.80 -8.62
N GLY A 9 -22.78 -17.10 -7.92
CA GLY A 9 -22.73 -17.76 -6.61
C GLY A 9 -22.09 -16.86 -5.52
N VAL A 10 -22.68 -16.81 -4.33
CA VAL A 10 -22.14 -15.99 -3.22
C VAL A 10 -20.72 -16.40 -2.86
N ASP A 11 -20.42 -17.70 -2.88
CA ASP A 11 -19.10 -18.25 -2.54
C ASP A 11 -18.03 -17.81 -3.54
N ALA A 12 -18.36 -17.83 -4.86
CA ALA A 12 -17.42 -17.40 -5.91
C ALA A 12 -17.09 -15.90 -5.80
N VAL A 13 -18.08 -15.05 -5.49
CA VAL A 13 -17.85 -13.62 -5.25
C VAL A 13 -17.00 -13.38 -4.01
N GLY A 14 -17.28 -14.12 -2.94
CA GLY A 14 -16.48 -14.06 -1.71
C GLY A 14 -15.02 -14.46 -1.93
N GLU A 15 -14.77 -15.49 -2.70
CA GLU A 15 -13.41 -15.91 -3.06
C GLU A 15 -12.67 -14.85 -3.89
N GLN A 16 -13.33 -14.27 -4.88
CA GLN A 16 -12.76 -13.17 -5.68
C GLN A 16 -12.42 -11.94 -4.83
N MET A 17 -13.29 -11.58 -3.89
CA MET A 17 -13.02 -10.49 -2.95
C MET A 17 -11.83 -10.80 -2.05
N TYR A 18 -11.73 -12.01 -1.54
CA TYR A 18 -10.62 -12.46 -0.71
C TYR A 18 -9.30 -12.46 -1.48
N GLU A 19 -9.32 -12.93 -2.73
CA GLU A 19 -8.16 -12.92 -3.61
C GLU A 19 -7.66 -11.50 -3.85
N LEU A 20 -8.55 -10.58 -4.19
CA LEU A 20 -8.20 -9.17 -4.37
C LEU A 20 -7.58 -8.55 -3.11
N ILE A 21 -8.17 -8.81 -1.95
CA ILE A 21 -7.62 -8.34 -0.67
C ILE A 21 -6.25 -8.93 -0.42
N SER A 22 -6.07 -10.22 -0.69
CA SER A 22 -4.80 -10.93 -0.50
C SER A 22 -3.70 -10.37 -1.40
N ASP A 23 -4.02 -10.01 -2.64
CA ASP A 23 -3.09 -9.39 -3.58
C ASP A 23 -2.69 -7.97 -3.13
N LEU A 24 -3.64 -7.21 -2.61
CA LEU A 24 -3.41 -5.83 -2.21
C LEU A 24 -2.77 -5.68 -0.82
N TYR A 25 -2.97 -6.65 0.06
CA TYR A 25 -2.51 -6.58 1.45
C TYR A 25 -1.00 -6.36 1.62
N PRO A 26 -0.11 -7.06 0.88
CA PRO A 26 1.33 -6.89 1.05
C PRO A 26 1.88 -5.59 0.43
N ILE A 27 1.09 -4.87 -0.35
CA ILE A 27 1.54 -3.63 -0.99
C ILE A 27 1.60 -2.50 0.04
N CYS A 28 2.79 -1.99 0.31
CA CYS A 28 2.94 -0.78 1.11
C CYS A 28 2.55 0.43 0.28
N ARG A 29 1.43 1.07 0.62
CA ARG A 29 0.93 2.28 -0.04
C ARG A 29 0.84 3.43 0.92
N SER A 30 1.22 4.59 0.42
CA SER A 30 0.87 5.88 0.97
C SER A 30 -0.14 6.58 0.05
N ILE A 31 -0.43 7.85 0.28
CA ILE A 31 -1.26 8.65 -0.65
C ILE A 31 -0.60 8.89 -2.00
N THR A 32 0.70 8.64 -2.12
CA THR A 32 1.51 8.80 -3.34
C THR A 32 2.49 7.63 -3.48
N GLY A 33 3.16 7.55 -4.63
CA GLY A 33 4.26 6.62 -4.83
C GLY A 33 3.87 5.32 -5.53
N ASN A 34 4.81 4.39 -5.57
CA ASN A 34 4.69 3.17 -6.38
C ASN A 34 3.63 2.20 -5.84
N GLY A 35 3.41 2.17 -4.53
CA GLY A 35 2.39 1.31 -3.93
C GLY A 35 0.98 1.65 -4.40
N VAL A 36 0.67 2.94 -4.56
CA VAL A 36 -0.62 3.38 -5.14
C VAL A 36 -0.73 2.96 -6.59
N ARG A 37 0.33 3.12 -7.40
CA ARG A 37 0.33 2.70 -8.81
C ARG A 37 0.07 1.21 -8.96
N GLN A 38 0.79 0.37 -8.22
CA GLN A 38 0.57 -1.09 -8.20
C GLN A 38 -0.85 -1.46 -7.78
N THR A 39 -1.39 -0.77 -6.79
CA THR A 39 -2.78 -0.98 -6.34
C THR A 39 -3.78 -0.64 -7.44
N LEU A 40 -3.62 0.50 -8.11
CA LEU A 40 -4.49 0.90 -9.20
C LEU A 40 -4.38 -0.06 -10.40
N GLU A 41 -3.18 -0.50 -10.75
CA GLU A 41 -2.96 -1.51 -11.80
C GLU A 41 -3.69 -2.83 -11.49
N ARG A 42 -3.64 -3.27 -10.22
CA ARG A 42 -4.37 -4.48 -9.81
C ARG A 42 -5.89 -4.29 -9.89
N ILE A 43 -6.40 -3.14 -9.43
CA ILE A 43 -7.83 -2.83 -9.46
C ILE A 43 -8.34 -2.68 -10.91
N MET A 44 -7.51 -2.15 -11.83
CA MET A 44 -7.88 -2.03 -13.25
C MET A 44 -8.15 -3.37 -13.94
N GLN A 45 -7.69 -4.48 -13.37
CA GLN A 45 -8.03 -5.82 -13.86
C GLN A 45 -9.48 -6.22 -13.55
N GLU A 46 -10.07 -5.60 -12.53
CA GLU A 46 -11.44 -5.89 -12.10
C GLU A 46 -12.47 -4.87 -12.63
N ILE A 47 -12.09 -3.62 -12.68
CA ILE A 47 -12.96 -2.52 -13.09
C ILE A 47 -12.23 -1.54 -14.02
N PRO A 48 -12.95 -0.90 -14.96
CA PRO A 48 -12.36 0.13 -15.81
C PRO A 48 -12.06 1.39 -14.97
N LEU A 49 -10.79 1.78 -14.90
CA LEU A 49 -10.35 3.01 -14.26
C LEU A 49 -9.61 3.90 -15.25
N THR A 50 -9.78 5.19 -15.11
CA THR A 50 -8.91 6.20 -15.73
C THR A 50 -8.02 6.80 -14.64
N VAL A 51 -6.72 6.65 -14.80
CA VAL A 51 -5.74 7.18 -13.83
C VAL A 51 -5.32 8.57 -14.27
N HIS A 52 -5.42 9.53 -13.38
CA HIS A 52 -4.94 10.89 -13.57
C HIS A 52 -3.77 11.14 -12.61
N GLU A 53 -2.64 11.54 -13.16
CA GLU A 53 -1.46 11.89 -12.38
C GLU A 53 -1.32 13.40 -12.28
N VAL A 54 -1.00 13.88 -11.07
CA VAL A 54 -0.74 15.28 -10.79
C VAL A 54 0.70 15.42 -10.28
N PRO A 55 1.56 16.20 -10.94
CA PRO A 55 2.96 16.34 -10.53
C PRO A 55 3.12 16.87 -9.11
N SER A 56 4.11 16.34 -8.39
CA SER A 56 4.53 16.91 -7.10
C SER A 56 4.89 18.39 -7.26
N GLY A 57 4.53 19.21 -6.27
CA GLY A 57 4.75 20.65 -6.31
C GLY A 57 3.64 21.43 -7.02
N THR A 58 2.66 20.79 -7.62
CA THR A 58 1.48 21.45 -8.20
C THR A 58 0.66 22.12 -7.10
N ARG A 59 0.33 23.39 -7.29
CA ARG A 59 -0.53 24.12 -6.36
C ARG A 59 -2.00 23.79 -6.62
N VAL A 60 -2.72 23.42 -5.57
CA VAL A 60 -4.16 23.10 -5.60
C VAL A 60 -4.83 23.87 -4.47
N PHE A 61 -5.53 24.95 -4.81
CA PHE A 61 -6.10 25.90 -3.84
C PHE A 61 -5.04 26.46 -2.89
N ASP A 62 -5.17 26.22 -1.59
CA ASP A 62 -4.23 26.61 -0.53
C ASP A 62 -3.21 25.50 -0.17
N TRP A 63 -3.16 24.45 -0.98
CA TRP A 63 -2.35 23.26 -0.76
C TRP A 63 -1.35 23.05 -1.91
N VAL A 64 -0.32 22.26 -1.65
CA VAL A 64 0.68 21.86 -2.64
C VAL A 64 0.76 20.34 -2.65
N VAL A 65 0.70 19.73 -3.83
CA VAL A 65 0.88 18.28 -3.99
C VAL A 65 2.23 17.87 -3.43
N PRO A 66 2.29 16.95 -2.46
CA PRO A 66 3.53 16.57 -1.79
C PRO A 66 4.44 15.77 -2.73
N ARG A 67 5.69 15.63 -2.33
CA ARG A 67 6.61 14.68 -2.96
C ARG A 67 6.10 13.25 -2.77
N GLU A 68 6.39 12.40 -3.73
CA GLU A 68 6.15 10.97 -3.58
C GLU A 68 6.98 10.38 -2.46
N TRP A 69 6.38 9.46 -1.76
CA TRP A 69 7.04 8.68 -0.73
C TRP A 69 7.06 7.21 -1.11
N ASN A 70 8.25 6.63 -1.15
CA ASN A 70 8.46 5.21 -1.37
C ASN A 70 9.38 4.68 -0.28
N ILE A 71 9.15 3.45 0.16
CA ILE A 71 10.01 2.77 1.11
C ILE A 71 10.86 1.71 0.41
N ASN A 72 12.14 1.69 0.75
CA ASN A 72 13.06 0.62 0.32
C ASN A 72 13.23 -0.42 1.43
N ASP A 73 13.51 0.02 2.65
CA ASP A 73 13.66 -0.84 3.81
C ASP A 73 13.56 -0.02 5.11
N ALA A 74 13.17 -0.69 6.19
CA ALA A 74 13.19 -0.13 7.54
C ALA A 74 13.31 -1.24 8.57
N TYR A 75 14.15 -1.03 9.57
CA TYR A 75 14.34 -1.95 10.68
C TYR A 75 15.07 -1.28 11.83
N VAL A 76 15.03 -1.91 12.98
CA VAL A 76 15.82 -1.53 14.16
C VAL A 76 16.81 -2.66 14.47
N ILE A 77 18.05 -2.30 14.79
CA ILE A 77 19.05 -3.26 15.27
C ILE A 77 19.23 -3.06 16.77
N THR A 78 19.03 -4.13 17.52
CA THR A 78 19.26 -4.16 18.97
C THR A 78 20.76 -4.11 19.31
N PRO A 79 21.14 -3.82 20.55
CA PRO A 79 22.55 -3.88 20.98
C PRO A 79 23.20 -5.26 20.78
N THR A 80 22.40 -6.33 20.71
CA THR A 80 22.86 -7.69 20.46
C THR A 80 23.00 -8.04 18.98
N GLY A 81 22.66 -7.11 18.07
CA GLY A 81 22.75 -7.29 16.63
C GLY A 81 21.51 -7.93 15.98
N GLU A 82 20.42 -8.13 16.72
CA GLU A 82 19.18 -8.66 16.20
C GLU A 82 18.38 -7.59 15.45
N LYS A 83 17.84 -7.93 14.28
CA LYS A 83 16.89 -7.06 13.57
C LYS A 83 15.48 -7.26 14.10
N ILE A 84 14.83 -6.18 14.46
CA ILE A 84 13.45 -6.13 14.90
C ILE A 84 12.68 -5.05 14.15
N ALA A 85 11.35 -5.07 14.24
CA ALA A 85 10.47 -4.12 13.56
C ALA A 85 10.77 -3.99 12.06
N GLU A 86 11.03 -5.10 11.40
CA GLU A 86 11.39 -5.12 10.00
C GLU A 86 10.20 -4.83 9.09
N PHE A 87 10.31 -3.81 8.26
CA PHE A 87 9.31 -3.47 7.23
C PHE A 87 9.03 -4.66 6.30
N THR A 88 10.06 -5.40 5.89
CA THR A 88 9.93 -6.55 4.99
C THR A 88 9.09 -7.68 5.55
N LYS A 89 8.88 -7.72 6.86
CA LYS A 89 8.00 -8.68 7.53
C LYS A 89 6.57 -8.18 7.68
N HIS A 90 6.41 -6.87 7.88
CA HIS A 90 5.08 -6.28 8.01
C HIS A 90 5.09 -4.76 7.77
N ASN A 91 4.14 -4.28 6.94
CA ASN A 91 4.01 -2.87 6.59
C ASN A 91 3.73 -1.95 7.80
N LEU A 92 3.11 -2.47 8.85
CA LEU A 92 2.80 -1.68 10.06
C LEU A 92 4.02 -1.33 10.92
N HIS A 93 5.20 -1.85 10.59
CA HIS A 93 6.44 -1.48 11.28
C HIS A 93 6.99 -0.11 10.88
N ILE A 94 6.36 0.58 9.92
CA ILE A 94 6.75 1.93 9.52
C ILE A 94 5.52 2.80 9.29
N LEU A 95 5.64 4.08 9.65
CA LEU A 95 4.67 5.11 9.30
C LEU A 95 4.94 5.66 7.91
N ASN A 96 3.88 5.87 7.14
CA ASN A 96 3.96 6.55 5.85
C ASN A 96 4.53 7.96 6.02
N TYR A 97 5.32 8.39 5.05
CA TYR A 97 6.02 9.69 5.06
C TYR A 97 7.07 9.83 6.16
N SER A 98 7.54 8.74 6.74
CA SER A 98 8.71 8.76 7.60
C SER A 98 9.94 9.27 6.85
N ALA A 99 10.71 10.13 7.49
CA ALA A 99 11.98 10.60 6.95
C ALA A 99 13.03 9.50 6.98
N PRO A 100 13.95 9.44 6.00
CA PRO A 100 15.06 8.50 6.04
C PRO A 100 15.98 8.82 7.22
N VAL A 101 16.34 7.78 7.97
CA VAL A 101 17.23 7.89 9.14
C VAL A 101 18.25 6.75 9.14
N HIS A 102 19.44 7.06 9.62
CA HIS A 102 20.47 6.08 9.92
C HIS A 102 21.27 6.57 11.14
N GLN A 103 20.84 6.21 12.33
CA GLN A 103 21.43 6.73 13.58
C GLN A 103 21.28 5.74 14.73
N LYS A 104 22.16 5.89 15.73
CA LYS A 104 22.02 5.21 17.02
C LYS A 104 21.18 6.08 17.95
N LEU A 105 20.24 5.46 18.63
CA LEU A 105 19.39 6.10 19.63
C LEU A 105 19.58 5.39 20.96
N THR A 106 19.47 6.15 22.05
CA THR A 106 19.30 5.61 23.41
C THR A 106 17.83 5.54 23.75
N LEU A 107 17.43 4.53 24.49
CA LEU A 107 16.09 4.43 25.05
C LEU A 107 15.91 5.47 26.15
#